data_d8f5d57e0f972c13a1528440a8883e64
#
_entry.id   d8f5d57e0f972c13a1528440a8883e64
#
_cell.length_a   1.000
_cell.length_b   1.000
_cell.length_c   1.000
_cell.angle_alpha   90.00
_cell.angle_beta   90.00
_cell.angle_gamma   90.00
#
_symmetry.space_group_name_H-M   'P 1'
#
loop_
_entity.id
_entity.type
_entity.pdbx_description
1 polymer ?
#
loop_
_entity_poly.entity_id
_entity_poly.type
_entity_poly.pdbx_seq_one_letter_code
_entity_poly.pdbx_strand_id
1 'polypeptide(L)'
;MSVEGSSYYLPQTALRFALQIEKSTYTPGEFAGYASRYLKRNDVSLSPSTTYRIVGLKLTSVAQPDTAKFFTAKADAKHSIRSLERDDNGVLVAVNAQPRKVELPKPFQSAPKPAPLNPHDYMTEEILNAGSKAKMAELCVTEIYDIRENKGMLNKGQADFMPKDGEQLRIMLRNLDTQENALMQLFVGTTERDTLEQIVTFVPTREVDKQLLFRFSKYLGMTDTDDLGGSPYYIKIEDLHSMPTLNGVADTRKDKDNVGIYVNLPGKIRASVYNGNALMGAYELYAAQFGKLESISGEMFSRKYTTSIVLNPVTGSIEKIETEAVK
;
A
#
# COMPACT_ATOMS: atom_id res chain seq x y z
N MET A 1 3.10 41.38 12.33
CA MET A 1 1.75 41.06 12.80
C MET A 1 1.88 40.16 14.00
N SER A 2 1.21 40.45 15.12
CA SER A 2 1.23 39.56 16.29
C SER A 2 0.36 38.35 15.98
N VAL A 3 0.82 37.16 16.40
CA VAL A 3 0.11 35.87 16.24
C VAL A 3 -0.98 35.69 17.31
N GLU A 4 -1.32 36.76 18.00
CA GLU A 4 -2.29 36.77 19.09
C GLU A 4 -3.65 36.27 18.58
N GLY A 5 -4.18 35.22 19.22
CA GLY A 5 -5.45 34.61 18.83
C GLY A 5 -5.36 33.57 17.71
N SER A 6 -4.18 33.20 17.20
CA SER A 6 -4.05 32.12 16.21
C SER A 6 -4.30 30.77 16.86
N SER A 7 -5.31 30.07 16.37
CA SER A 7 -5.69 28.74 16.84
C SER A 7 -5.12 27.64 15.97
N TYR A 8 -4.87 26.47 16.57
CA TYR A 8 -4.29 25.30 15.90
C TYR A 8 -4.82 24.02 16.52
N TYR A 9 -4.76 22.95 15.74
CA TYR A 9 -4.95 21.58 16.22
C TYR A 9 -3.61 20.91 16.46
N LEU A 10 -3.56 20.00 17.44
CA LEU A 10 -2.52 18.98 17.46
C LEU A 10 -3.01 17.76 16.67
N PRO A 11 -2.09 16.99 16.08
CA PRO A 11 -2.49 15.81 15.33
C PRO A 11 -2.82 14.64 16.25
N GLN A 12 -3.73 13.79 15.80
CA GLN A 12 -3.81 12.39 16.16
C GLN A 12 -3.22 11.55 15.03
N THR A 13 -2.61 10.43 15.38
CA THR A 13 -1.97 9.54 14.42
C THR A 13 -2.99 8.54 13.87
N ALA A 14 -3.27 8.60 12.59
CA ALA A 14 -4.07 7.61 11.88
C ALA A 14 -3.17 6.58 11.20
N LEU A 15 -3.58 5.32 11.22
CA LEU A 15 -2.91 4.20 10.57
C LEU A 15 -3.52 4.00 9.19
N ARG A 16 -2.74 4.24 8.15
CA ARG A 16 -3.15 4.06 6.76
C ARG A 16 -2.57 2.75 6.25
N PHE A 17 -3.41 1.75 6.09
CA PHE A 17 -3.08 0.45 5.51
C PHE A 17 -3.30 0.49 4.01
N ALA A 18 -2.23 0.32 3.24
CA ALA A 18 -2.28 0.15 1.80
C ALA A 18 -2.22 -1.35 1.48
N LEU A 19 -3.34 -1.89 1.00
CA LEU A 19 -3.47 -3.27 0.58
C LEU A 19 -3.22 -3.37 -0.92
N GLN A 20 -2.23 -4.14 -1.30
CA GLN A 20 -2.02 -4.52 -2.69
C GLN A 20 -2.81 -5.79 -2.98
N ILE A 21 -3.77 -5.68 -3.90
CA ILE A 21 -4.71 -6.75 -4.23
C ILE A 21 -4.48 -7.14 -5.68
N GLU A 22 -4.08 -8.38 -5.90
CA GLU A 22 -4.01 -8.98 -7.21
C GLU A 22 -5.40 -9.48 -7.61
N LYS A 23 -5.92 -8.96 -8.72
CA LYS A 23 -7.09 -9.45 -9.43
C LYS A 23 -6.63 -10.36 -10.56
N SER A 24 -7.03 -11.62 -10.55
CA SER A 24 -6.76 -12.59 -11.61
C SER A 24 -8.05 -12.89 -12.35
N THR A 25 -8.10 -12.58 -13.64
CA THR A 25 -9.25 -12.84 -14.49
C THR A 25 -8.86 -13.93 -15.49
N TYR A 26 -9.50 -15.07 -15.37
CA TYR A 26 -9.36 -16.19 -16.29
C TYR A 26 -10.43 -16.11 -17.37
N THR A 27 -10.00 -16.24 -18.62
CA THR A 27 -10.87 -16.38 -19.80
C THR A 27 -10.58 -17.71 -20.48
N PRO A 28 -11.59 -18.60 -20.64
CA PRO A 28 -11.37 -19.87 -21.30
C PRO A 28 -10.97 -19.68 -22.77
N GLY A 29 -10.14 -20.59 -23.26
CA GLY A 29 -9.74 -20.59 -24.64
C GLY A 29 -10.88 -21.02 -25.58
N GLU A 30 -10.78 -20.64 -26.83
CA GLU A 30 -11.78 -20.97 -27.84
C GLU A 30 -12.00 -22.49 -27.99
N PHE A 31 -10.92 -23.27 -27.82
CA PHE A 31 -10.90 -24.73 -27.91
C PHE A 31 -10.81 -25.42 -26.56
N ALA A 32 -11.16 -24.74 -25.45
CA ALA A 32 -11.08 -25.29 -24.11
C ALA A 32 -11.80 -26.63 -23.96
N GLY A 33 -12.97 -26.80 -24.59
CA GLY A 33 -13.72 -28.07 -24.60
C GLY A 33 -13.02 -29.26 -25.28
N TYR A 34 -11.99 -29.01 -26.07
CA TYR A 34 -11.19 -30.01 -26.74
C TYR A 34 -9.86 -30.31 -26.07
N ALA A 35 -9.49 -29.57 -24.99
CA ALA A 35 -8.22 -29.70 -24.29
C ALA A 35 -8.00 -31.11 -23.72
N SER A 36 -9.03 -31.71 -23.12
CA SER A 36 -8.99 -33.09 -22.60
C SER A 36 -8.78 -34.12 -23.71
N ARG A 37 -9.47 -33.94 -24.83
CA ARG A 37 -9.42 -34.89 -25.98
C ARG A 37 -8.05 -34.89 -26.63
N TYR A 38 -7.54 -33.73 -27.00
CA TYR A 38 -6.35 -33.59 -27.86
C TYR A 38 -5.05 -33.36 -27.09
N LEU A 39 -5.08 -32.58 -26.00
CA LEU A 39 -3.88 -32.28 -25.19
C LEU A 39 -3.79 -33.10 -23.90
N LYS A 40 -4.80 -33.96 -23.61
CA LYS A 40 -4.90 -34.71 -22.36
C LYS A 40 -4.89 -33.84 -21.09
N ARG A 41 -5.37 -32.60 -21.22
CA ARG A 41 -5.51 -31.64 -20.12
C ARG A 41 -6.95 -31.64 -19.60
N ASN A 42 -7.14 -32.15 -18.37
CA ASN A 42 -8.45 -32.23 -17.71
C ASN A 42 -8.66 -31.09 -16.67
N ASP A 43 -7.65 -30.26 -16.50
CA ASP A 43 -7.61 -29.17 -15.53
C ASP A 43 -8.05 -27.81 -16.11
N VAL A 44 -8.55 -27.79 -17.35
CA VAL A 44 -8.98 -26.59 -18.03
C VAL A 44 -10.43 -26.25 -17.71
N SER A 45 -10.66 -25.04 -17.17
CA SER A 45 -12.02 -24.55 -16.95
C SER A 45 -12.68 -24.09 -18.24
N LEU A 46 -13.98 -24.40 -18.38
CA LEU A 46 -14.79 -23.95 -19.51
C LEU A 46 -15.52 -22.63 -19.24
N SER A 47 -15.46 -22.15 -17.99
CA SER A 47 -16.13 -20.94 -17.57
C SER A 47 -15.12 -19.88 -17.14
N PRO A 48 -15.36 -18.60 -17.48
CA PRO A 48 -14.54 -17.51 -16.99
C PRO A 48 -14.64 -17.40 -15.47
N SER A 49 -13.59 -16.93 -14.85
CA SER A 49 -13.57 -16.70 -13.40
C SER A 49 -12.70 -15.51 -13.03
N THR A 50 -13.10 -14.81 -11.98
CA THR A 50 -12.31 -13.73 -11.39
C THR A 50 -12.02 -14.07 -9.95
N THR A 51 -10.77 -13.93 -9.55
CA THR A 51 -10.35 -14.14 -8.17
C THR A 51 -9.46 -12.99 -7.71
N TYR A 52 -9.47 -12.76 -6.40
CA TYR A 52 -8.71 -11.71 -5.75
C TYR A 52 -7.81 -12.32 -4.67
N ARG A 53 -6.64 -11.73 -4.49
CA ARG A 53 -5.69 -12.14 -3.47
C ARG A 53 -4.94 -10.93 -2.93
N ILE A 54 -4.81 -10.81 -1.62
CA ILE A 54 -3.93 -9.81 -1.01
C ILE A 54 -2.49 -10.28 -1.21
N VAL A 55 -1.69 -9.46 -1.91
CA VAL A 55 -0.28 -9.75 -2.22
C VAL A 55 0.68 -8.86 -1.44
N GLY A 56 0.18 -7.80 -0.81
CA GLY A 56 0.97 -6.90 0.02
C GLY A 56 0.11 -6.13 1.01
N LEU A 57 0.70 -5.85 2.16
CA LEU A 57 0.14 -4.99 3.21
C LEU A 57 1.24 -4.05 3.68
N LYS A 58 1.01 -2.75 3.57
CA LYS A 58 1.95 -1.72 4.00
C LYS A 58 1.23 -0.76 4.94
N LEU A 59 1.83 -0.49 6.09
CA LEU A 59 1.35 0.54 7.01
C LEU A 59 2.17 1.82 6.84
N THR A 60 1.47 2.95 6.79
CA THR A 60 2.02 4.29 6.96
C THR A 60 1.19 5.05 7.98
N SER A 61 1.85 5.86 8.80
CA SER A 61 1.14 6.76 9.70
C SER A 61 0.89 8.10 9.02
N VAL A 62 -0.30 8.65 9.23
CA VAL A 62 -0.71 9.97 8.70
C VAL A 62 -1.33 10.80 9.81
N ALA A 63 -1.20 12.12 9.68
CA ALA A 63 -1.82 13.04 10.61
C ALA A 63 -3.31 13.20 10.31
N GLN A 64 -4.09 13.33 11.37
CA GLN A 64 -5.44 13.90 11.33
C GLN A 64 -5.57 14.92 12.46
N PRO A 65 -6.29 16.04 12.30
CA PRO A 65 -6.50 16.97 13.39
C PRO A 65 -7.27 16.29 14.52
N ASP A 66 -6.76 16.42 15.74
CA ASP A 66 -7.44 15.96 16.95
C ASP A 66 -8.37 17.08 17.42
N THR A 67 -9.67 16.91 17.19
CA THR A 67 -10.69 17.94 17.56
C THR A 67 -10.77 18.19 19.06
N ALA A 68 -10.31 17.25 19.89
CA ALA A 68 -10.23 17.43 21.33
C ALA A 68 -8.99 18.23 21.77
N LYS A 69 -8.01 18.40 20.88
CA LYS A 69 -6.75 19.12 21.14
C LYS A 69 -6.69 20.39 20.27
N PHE A 70 -7.65 21.27 20.48
CA PHE A 70 -7.71 22.57 19.83
C PHE A 70 -7.22 23.64 20.82
N PHE A 71 -6.18 24.38 20.43
CA PHE A 71 -5.51 25.37 21.27
C PHE A 71 -5.44 26.71 20.53
N THR A 72 -5.35 27.78 21.34
CA THR A 72 -5.10 29.13 20.83
C THR A 72 -3.80 29.64 21.44
N ALA A 73 -2.86 30.01 20.59
CA ALA A 73 -1.63 30.65 21.05
C ALA A 73 -1.94 32.00 21.69
N LYS A 74 -1.53 32.14 22.93
CA LYS A 74 -1.61 33.42 23.64
C LYS A 74 -0.25 34.10 23.51
N ALA A 75 -0.21 35.22 22.86
CA ALA A 75 0.94 36.11 22.84
C ALA A 75 0.64 37.30 23.73
N ASP A 76 1.59 37.72 24.51
CA ASP A 76 1.51 38.96 25.27
C ASP A 76 2.64 39.90 24.90
N ALA A 77 2.66 41.10 25.50
CA ALA A 77 3.70 42.10 25.27
C ALA A 77 5.14 41.63 25.63
N LYS A 78 5.31 40.49 26.31
CA LYS A 78 6.59 39.94 26.76
C LYS A 78 7.10 38.77 25.95
N HIS A 79 6.25 38.17 25.06
CA HIS A 79 6.54 36.96 24.35
C HIS A 79 6.58 37.19 22.82
N SER A 80 7.51 36.59 22.13
CA SER A 80 7.78 36.81 20.71
C SER A 80 7.48 35.56 19.85
N ILE A 81 6.20 35.20 19.72
CA ILE A 81 5.78 34.26 18.70
C ILE A 81 5.48 35.06 17.45
N ARG A 82 6.31 34.87 16.39
CA ARG A 82 6.23 35.61 15.13
C ARG A 82 5.37 34.91 14.08
N SER A 83 5.48 33.57 14.02
CA SER A 83 4.71 32.76 13.09
C SER A 83 4.29 31.43 13.73
N LEU A 84 3.11 30.96 13.35
CA LEU A 84 2.58 29.64 13.61
C LEU A 84 2.24 29.03 12.25
N GLU A 85 3.06 28.08 11.84
CA GLU A 85 2.84 27.37 10.58
C GLU A 85 1.93 26.15 10.82
N ARG A 86 0.93 26.02 9.96
CA ARG A 86 -0.08 24.95 10.01
C ARG A 86 -0.15 24.26 8.65
N ASP A 87 -0.50 23.00 8.65
CA ASP A 87 -0.87 22.31 7.42
C ASP A 87 -2.25 22.75 6.91
N ASP A 88 -2.67 22.17 5.77
CA ASP A 88 -3.97 22.47 5.14
C ASP A 88 -5.17 22.10 6.02
N ASN A 89 -4.97 21.25 7.03
CA ASN A 89 -5.99 20.82 8.00
C ASN A 89 -5.97 21.62 9.31
N GLY A 90 -5.09 22.61 9.42
CA GLY A 90 -4.95 23.45 10.59
C GLY A 90 -4.11 22.83 11.72
N VAL A 91 -3.37 21.76 11.45
CA VAL A 91 -2.45 21.12 12.40
C VAL A 91 -1.16 21.92 12.50
N LEU A 92 -0.70 22.19 13.73
CA LEU A 92 0.55 22.92 13.98
C LEU A 92 1.76 22.07 13.54
N VAL A 93 2.59 22.63 12.65
CA VAL A 93 3.79 21.97 12.10
C VAL A 93 5.09 22.71 12.42
N ALA A 94 5.03 24.03 12.67
CA ALA A 94 6.20 24.78 13.11
C ALA A 94 5.82 26.06 13.85
N VAL A 95 6.76 26.57 14.68
CA VAL A 95 6.67 27.85 15.39
C VAL A 95 7.95 28.62 15.12
N ASN A 96 7.84 29.84 14.61
CA ASN A 96 8.98 30.68 14.22
C ASN A 96 9.99 29.99 13.29
N ALA A 97 9.58 28.97 12.55
CA ALA A 97 10.40 28.16 11.67
C ALA A 97 9.64 27.76 10.41
N GLN A 98 10.38 27.33 9.38
CA GLN A 98 9.77 26.70 8.22
C GLN A 98 9.39 25.24 8.53
N PRO A 99 8.20 24.79 8.14
CA PRO A 99 7.77 23.42 8.37
C PRO A 99 8.62 22.43 7.57
N ARG A 100 8.75 21.22 8.09
CA ARG A 100 9.35 20.12 7.34
C ARG A 100 8.47 19.78 6.13
N LYS A 101 9.09 19.62 4.96
CA LYS A 101 8.38 19.10 3.79
C LYS A 101 7.97 17.65 4.04
N VAL A 102 6.67 17.38 3.98
CA VAL A 102 6.13 16.03 4.05
C VAL A 102 6.14 15.43 2.64
N GLU A 103 6.86 14.34 2.47
CA GLU A 103 6.75 13.57 1.23
C GLU A 103 5.44 12.78 1.26
N LEU A 104 4.51 13.15 0.39
CA LEU A 104 3.28 12.37 0.21
C LEU A 104 3.63 10.99 -0.34
N PRO A 105 2.96 9.93 0.11
CA PRO A 105 3.11 8.60 -0.47
C PRO A 105 2.84 8.68 -1.97
N LYS A 106 3.78 8.18 -2.78
CA LYS A 106 3.58 8.11 -4.23
C LYS A 106 2.36 7.22 -4.52
N PRO A 107 1.50 7.62 -5.48
CA PRO A 107 0.39 6.79 -5.89
C PRO A 107 0.92 5.45 -6.40
N PHE A 108 0.20 4.38 -6.10
CA PHE A 108 0.54 3.06 -6.59
C PHE A 108 0.46 3.05 -8.13
N GLN A 109 1.50 2.51 -8.76
CA GLN A 109 1.52 2.27 -10.19
C GLN A 109 1.72 0.78 -10.43
N SER A 110 0.79 0.15 -11.13
CA SER A 110 0.95 -1.23 -11.57
C SER A 110 2.07 -1.34 -12.60
N ALA A 111 2.77 -2.47 -12.59
CA ALA A 111 3.77 -2.74 -13.62
C ALA A 111 3.14 -2.75 -15.02
N PRO A 112 3.83 -2.23 -16.06
CA PRO A 112 3.35 -2.30 -17.42
C PRO A 112 3.20 -3.76 -17.86
N LYS A 113 2.08 -4.06 -18.52
CA LYS A 113 1.80 -5.39 -19.04
C LYS A 113 2.37 -5.55 -20.43
N PRO A 114 2.90 -6.75 -20.79
CA PRO A 114 3.20 -7.06 -22.17
C PRO A 114 1.91 -7.05 -23.00
N ALA A 115 2.04 -6.71 -24.29
CA ALA A 115 0.93 -6.80 -25.21
C ALA A 115 0.40 -8.25 -25.27
N PRO A 116 -0.93 -8.46 -25.24
CA PRO A 116 -1.50 -9.79 -25.36
C PRO A 116 -1.18 -10.37 -26.74
N LEU A 117 -0.84 -11.65 -26.77
CA LEU A 117 -0.67 -12.38 -28.03
C LEU A 117 -2.05 -12.65 -28.63
N ASN A 118 -2.20 -12.39 -29.94
CA ASN A 118 -3.36 -12.84 -30.68
C ASN A 118 -3.08 -14.23 -31.28
N PRO A 119 -3.73 -15.31 -30.84
CA PRO A 119 -3.46 -16.66 -31.33
C PRO A 119 -3.68 -16.83 -32.84
N HIS A 120 -4.60 -16.07 -33.42
CA HIS A 120 -4.91 -16.17 -34.86
C HIS A 120 -3.75 -15.73 -35.75
N ASP A 121 -2.84 -14.89 -35.29
CA ASP A 121 -1.66 -14.46 -36.02
C ASP A 121 -0.62 -15.60 -36.19
N TYR A 122 -0.80 -16.69 -35.44
CA TYR A 122 0.09 -17.85 -35.44
C TYR A 122 -0.57 -19.11 -36.01
N MET A 123 -1.79 -18.99 -36.54
CA MET A 123 -2.47 -20.08 -37.24
C MET A 123 -1.99 -20.19 -38.70
N THR A 124 -1.78 -21.41 -39.15
CA THR A 124 -1.50 -21.67 -40.55
C THR A 124 -2.76 -21.49 -41.42
N GLU A 125 -2.59 -21.33 -42.73
CA GLU A 125 -3.71 -21.24 -43.68
C GLU A 125 -4.65 -22.46 -43.60
N GLU A 126 -4.07 -23.65 -43.37
CA GLU A 126 -4.82 -24.89 -43.23
C GLU A 126 -5.73 -24.86 -41.98
N ILE A 127 -5.22 -24.31 -40.87
CA ILE A 127 -6.00 -24.14 -39.62
C ILE A 127 -7.16 -23.18 -39.87
N LEU A 128 -6.88 -22.02 -40.49
CA LEU A 128 -7.88 -20.98 -40.74
C LEU A 128 -8.98 -21.41 -41.69
N ASN A 129 -8.66 -22.28 -42.66
CA ASN A 129 -9.61 -22.81 -43.65
C ASN A 129 -10.31 -24.10 -43.18
N ALA A 130 -10.11 -24.54 -41.94
CA ALA A 130 -10.73 -25.75 -41.43
C ALA A 130 -12.27 -25.67 -41.43
N GLY A 131 -12.95 -26.67 -41.96
CA GLY A 131 -14.40 -26.67 -42.16
C GLY A 131 -15.23 -26.83 -40.87
N SER A 132 -14.58 -27.01 -39.72
CA SER A 132 -15.26 -27.12 -38.41
C SER A 132 -14.33 -26.74 -37.26
N LYS A 133 -14.93 -26.30 -36.16
CA LYS A 133 -14.18 -25.95 -34.93
C LYS A 133 -13.39 -27.15 -34.35
N ALA A 134 -13.93 -28.34 -34.44
CA ALA A 134 -13.25 -29.58 -34.02
C ALA A 134 -12.02 -29.87 -34.88
N LYS A 135 -12.12 -29.68 -36.20
CA LYS A 135 -10.99 -29.85 -37.11
C LYS A 135 -9.93 -28.76 -36.92
N MET A 136 -10.36 -27.55 -36.72
CA MET A 136 -9.48 -26.42 -36.38
C MET A 136 -8.66 -26.69 -35.10
N ALA A 137 -9.32 -27.18 -34.04
CA ALA A 137 -8.65 -27.59 -32.82
C ALA A 137 -7.66 -28.74 -33.00
N GLU A 138 -8.03 -29.76 -33.83
CA GLU A 138 -7.14 -30.88 -34.17
C GLU A 138 -5.86 -30.39 -34.86
N LEU A 139 -6.01 -29.55 -35.88
CA LEU A 139 -4.88 -28.99 -36.63
C LEU A 139 -3.99 -28.09 -35.75
N CYS A 140 -4.58 -27.28 -34.88
CA CYS A 140 -3.80 -26.48 -33.90
C CYS A 140 -2.95 -27.36 -32.97
N VAL A 141 -3.48 -28.50 -32.53
CA VAL A 141 -2.72 -29.43 -31.70
C VAL A 141 -1.58 -30.09 -32.49
N THR A 142 -1.81 -30.43 -33.74
CA THR A 142 -0.74 -30.95 -34.62
C THR A 142 0.39 -29.93 -34.72
N GLU A 143 0.07 -28.69 -35.02
CA GLU A 143 1.06 -27.60 -35.07
C GLU A 143 1.82 -27.41 -33.73
N ILE A 144 1.12 -27.47 -32.59
CA ILE A 144 1.76 -27.40 -31.25
C ILE A 144 2.77 -28.54 -31.08
N TYR A 145 2.45 -29.76 -31.48
CA TYR A 145 3.38 -30.90 -31.38
C TYR A 145 4.55 -30.76 -32.33
N ASP A 146 4.34 -30.26 -33.53
CA ASP A 146 5.41 -30.01 -34.51
C ASP A 146 6.38 -28.94 -34.01
N ILE A 147 5.86 -27.86 -33.40
CA ILE A 147 6.69 -26.85 -32.71
C ILE A 147 7.53 -27.47 -31.59
N ARG A 148 6.94 -28.35 -30.80
CA ARG A 148 7.65 -29.04 -29.69
C ARG A 148 8.74 -29.97 -30.21
N GLU A 149 8.48 -30.70 -31.29
CA GLU A 149 9.47 -31.55 -31.94
C GLU A 149 10.63 -30.72 -32.46
N ASN A 150 10.36 -29.63 -33.19
CA ASN A 150 11.37 -28.70 -33.70
C ASN A 150 12.24 -28.12 -32.58
N LYS A 151 11.63 -27.71 -31.45
CA LYS A 151 12.37 -27.26 -30.26
C LYS A 151 13.24 -28.37 -29.69
N GLY A 152 12.73 -29.61 -29.67
CA GLY A 152 13.45 -30.80 -29.24
C GLY A 152 14.69 -31.09 -30.11
N MET A 153 14.54 -30.99 -31.42
CA MET A 153 15.64 -31.18 -32.39
C MET A 153 16.71 -30.09 -32.26
N LEU A 154 16.28 -28.81 -32.14
CA LEU A 154 17.22 -27.70 -31.91
C LEU A 154 18.03 -27.87 -30.61
N ASN A 155 17.36 -28.24 -29.52
CA ASN A 155 18.01 -28.45 -28.22
C ASN A 155 18.99 -29.64 -28.21
N LYS A 156 18.73 -30.66 -29.04
CA LYS A 156 19.62 -31.86 -29.20
C LYS A 156 20.72 -31.65 -30.22
N GLY A 157 20.72 -30.55 -30.98
CA GLY A 157 21.64 -30.33 -32.07
C GLY A 157 21.36 -31.24 -33.29
N GLN A 158 20.13 -31.68 -33.47
CA GLN A 158 19.71 -32.64 -34.51
C GLN A 158 18.78 -32.01 -35.58
N ALA A 159 18.59 -30.68 -35.53
CA ALA A 159 17.81 -29.99 -36.56
C ALA A 159 18.60 -29.92 -37.87
N ASP A 160 17.88 -30.00 -39.00
CA ASP A 160 18.46 -29.90 -40.34
C ASP A 160 19.22 -28.58 -40.55
N PHE A 161 18.77 -27.54 -39.91
CA PHE A 161 19.43 -26.25 -39.85
C PHE A 161 19.75 -25.89 -38.40
N MET A 162 21.04 -25.88 -38.06
CA MET A 162 21.50 -25.43 -36.77
C MET A 162 21.99 -23.98 -36.85
N PRO A 163 21.58 -23.11 -35.90
CA PRO A 163 22.10 -21.75 -35.82
C PRO A 163 23.60 -21.74 -35.54
N LYS A 164 24.29 -20.75 -36.13
CA LYS A 164 25.77 -20.65 -36.04
C LYS A 164 26.28 -20.22 -34.66
N ASP A 165 25.45 -19.54 -33.89
CA ASP A 165 25.79 -19.03 -32.57
C ASP A 165 24.62 -19.19 -31.58
N GLY A 166 24.93 -19.04 -30.28
CA GLY A 166 23.97 -19.20 -29.20
C GLY A 166 22.88 -18.12 -29.19
N GLU A 167 23.14 -16.93 -29.71
CA GLU A 167 22.14 -15.85 -29.77
C GLU A 167 21.06 -16.15 -30.81
N GLN A 168 21.46 -16.63 -31.97
CA GLN A 168 20.50 -17.10 -33.00
C GLN A 168 19.63 -18.24 -32.48
N LEU A 169 20.25 -19.22 -31.80
CA LEU A 169 19.51 -20.32 -31.17
C LEU A 169 18.49 -19.80 -30.15
N ARG A 170 18.89 -18.84 -29.33
CA ARG A 170 18.00 -18.22 -28.33
C ARG A 170 16.82 -17.50 -28.98
N ILE A 171 17.06 -16.78 -30.08
CA ILE A 171 15.98 -16.08 -30.82
C ILE A 171 15.02 -17.10 -31.43
N MET A 172 15.52 -18.17 -32.06
CA MET A 172 14.70 -19.21 -32.67
C MET A 172 13.82 -19.91 -31.63
N LEU A 173 14.42 -20.33 -30.50
CA LEU A 173 13.65 -20.96 -29.42
C LEU A 173 12.60 -20.03 -28.83
N ARG A 174 12.91 -18.74 -28.63
CA ARG A 174 11.96 -17.76 -28.16
C ARG A 174 10.77 -17.58 -29.13
N ASN A 175 11.02 -17.55 -30.44
CA ASN A 175 9.97 -17.44 -31.43
C ASN A 175 9.06 -18.67 -31.41
N LEU A 176 9.62 -19.87 -31.34
CA LEU A 176 8.88 -21.12 -31.21
C LEU A 176 8.07 -21.17 -29.90
N ASP A 177 8.66 -20.70 -28.76
CA ASP A 177 7.94 -20.56 -27.50
C ASP A 177 6.74 -19.60 -27.60
N THR A 178 6.93 -18.49 -28.32
CA THR A 178 5.85 -17.51 -28.55
C THR A 178 4.71 -18.11 -29.36
N GLN A 179 5.03 -18.84 -30.45
CA GLN A 179 4.04 -19.53 -31.28
C GLN A 179 3.30 -20.61 -30.48
N GLU A 180 4.04 -21.46 -29.77
CA GLU A 180 3.44 -22.50 -28.93
C GLU A 180 2.50 -21.89 -27.89
N ASN A 181 2.96 -20.86 -27.17
CA ASN A 181 2.17 -20.19 -26.15
C ASN A 181 0.90 -19.53 -26.73
N ALA A 182 1.00 -18.91 -27.90
CA ALA A 182 -0.15 -18.32 -28.58
C ALA A 182 -1.20 -19.38 -28.94
N LEU A 183 -0.81 -20.49 -29.57
CA LEU A 183 -1.73 -21.57 -29.91
C LEU A 183 -2.27 -22.29 -28.66
N MET A 184 -1.44 -22.48 -27.64
CA MET A 184 -1.89 -23.08 -26.37
C MET A 184 -2.97 -22.27 -25.66
N GLN A 185 -2.98 -20.94 -25.79
CA GLN A 185 -4.04 -20.08 -25.20
C GLN A 185 -5.44 -20.45 -25.71
N LEU A 186 -5.54 -20.97 -26.93
CA LEU A 186 -6.81 -21.43 -27.49
C LEU A 186 -7.40 -22.61 -26.71
N PHE A 187 -6.59 -23.39 -26.03
CA PHE A 187 -7.01 -24.54 -25.25
C PHE A 187 -7.06 -24.26 -23.75
N VAL A 188 -5.99 -23.70 -23.21
CA VAL A 188 -5.89 -23.50 -21.76
C VAL A 188 -6.45 -22.16 -21.28
N GLY A 189 -6.80 -21.27 -22.22
CA GLY A 189 -7.27 -19.93 -21.92
C GLY A 189 -6.15 -19.00 -21.50
N THR A 190 -6.53 -17.82 -21.06
CA THR A 190 -5.63 -16.77 -20.59
C THR A 190 -5.97 -16.36 -19.17
N THR A 191 -4.95 -15.98 -18.41
CA THR A 191 -5.12 -15.39 -17.09
C THR A 191 -4.45 -14.03 -17.07
N GLU A 192 -5.26 -12.99 -17.01
CA GLU A 192 -4.78 -11.64 -16.79
C GLU A 192 -4.69 -11.34 -15.32
N ARG A 193 -3.59 -10.68 -14.91
CA ARG A 193 -3.38 -10.25 -13.53
C ARG A 193 -3.21 -8.75 -13.47
N ASP A 194 -3.99 -8.13 -12.61
CA ASP A 194 -3.95 -6.71 -12.29
C ASP A 194 -3.68 -6.54 -10.82
N THR A 195 -2.81 -5.60 -10.46
CA THR A 195 -2.62 -5.22 -9.06
C THR A 195 -3.28 -3.87 -8.83
N LEU A 196 -4.14 -3.83 -7.83
CA LEU A 196 -4.86 -2.65 -7.37
C LEU A 196 -4.39 -2.31 -5.95
N GLU A 197 -4.35 -1.03 -5.61
CA GLU A 197 -4.15 -0.61 -4.23
C GLU A 197 -5.48 -0.15 -3.64
N GLN A 198 -5.81 -0.67 -2.48
CA GLN A 198 -6.92 -0.17 -1.65
C GLN A 198 -6.41 0.26 -0.29
N ILE A 199 -7.00 1.34 0.23
CA ILE A 199 -6.57 2.00 1.44
C ILE A 199 -7.63 1.84 2.51
N VAL A 200 -7.21 1.35 3.67
CA VAL A 200 -8.03 1.31 4.89
C VAL A 200 -7.36 2.20 5.93
N THR A 201 -8.11 3.13 6.51
CA THR A 201 -7.61 4.01 7.56
C THR A 201 -8.24 3.63 8.90
N PHE A 202 -7.40 3.54 9.91
CA PHE A 202 -7.80 3.23 11.28
C PHE A 202 -7.17 4.22 12.25
N VAL A 203 -7.96 4.80 13.16
CA VAL A 203 -7.47 5.69 14.20
C VAL A 203 -7.49 4.94 15.54
N PRO A 204 -6.33 4.53 16.07
CA PRO A 204 -6.27 3.86 17.34
C PRO A 204 -6.47 4.88 18.47
N THR A 205 -7.53 4.74 19.25
CA THR A 205 -7.83 5.62 20.39
C THR A 205 -7.44 5.00 21.74
N ARG A 206 -7.28 3.68 21.77
CA ARG A 206 -6.93 2.87 22.95
C ARG A 206 -6.34 1.53 22.51
N GLU A 207 -5.85 0.77 23.46
CA GLU A 207 -5.53 -0.64 23.22
C GLU A 207 -6.75 -1.43 22.78
N VAL A 208 -6.54 -2.30 21.81
CA VAL A 208 -7.57 -3.16 21.23
C VAL A 208 -6.96 -4.53 20.99
N ASP A 209 -7.55 -5.56 21.54
CA ASP A 209 -7.07 -6.92 21.31
C ASP A 209 -7.56 -7.49 19.97
N LYS A 210 -8.81 -7.19 19.62
CA LYS A 210 -9.41 -7.67 18.36
C LYS A 210 -10.52 -6.74 17.88
N GLN A 211 -10.21 -5.94 16.86
CA GLN A 211 -11.20 -5.08 16.21
C GLN A 211 -11.22 -5.36 14.71
N LEU A 212 -12.41 -5.43 14.11
CA LEU A 212 -12.54 -5.59 12.66
C LEU A 212 -11.91 -4.39 11.96
N LEU A 213 -10.97 -4.69 11.03
CA LEU A 213 -10.29 -3.68 10.22
C LEU A 213 -10.91 -3.60 8.83
N PHE A 214 -11.08 -4.74 8.17
CA PHE A 214 -11.74 -4.87 6.87
C PHE A 214 -12.19 -6.32 6.64
N ARG A 215 -12.97 -6.53 5.58
CA ARG A 215 -13.33 -7.87 5.10
C ARG A 215 -12.83 -8.08 3.67
N PHE A 216 -12.45 -9.31 3.37
CA PHE A 216 -11.93 -9.67 2.06
C PHE A 216 -12.42 -11.03 1.60
N SER A 217 -12.86 -11.10 0.34
CA SER A 217 -13.30 -12.31 -0.31
C SER A 217 -12.40 -12.67 -1.48
N LYS A 218 -12.09 -13.95 -1.63
CA LYS A 218 -11.37 -14.46 -2.82
C LYS A 218 -12.12 -14.17 -4.12
N TYR A 219 -13.44 -14.03 -4.08
CA TYR A 219 -14.27 -13.88 -5.27
C TYR A 219 -14.83 -12.46 -5.46
N LEU A 220 -14.93 -11.69 -4.39
CA LEU A 220 -15.51 -10.33 -4.43
C LEU A 220 -14.46 -9.22 -4.22
N GLY A 221 -13.25 -9.58 -3.74
CA GLY A 221 -12.26 -8.60 -3.33
C GLY A 221 -12.56 -8.03 -1.95
N MET A 222 -12.32 -6.74 -1.76
CA MET A 222 -12.74 -6.04 -0.55
C MET A 222 -14.27 -5.96 -0.51
N THR A 223 -14.83 -6.30 0.65
CA THR A 223 -16.28 -6.22 0.91
C THR A 223 -16.56 -5.26 2.07
N ASP A 224 -17.78 -4.82 2.17
CA ASP A 224 -18.22 -3.98 3.28
C ASP A 224 -18.06 -4.71 4.63
N THR A 225 -17.96 -3.93 5.71
CA THR A 225 -17.69 -4.48 7.05
C THR A 225 -18.78 -5.43 7.56
N ASP A 226 -19.99 -5.27 7.08
CA ASP A 226 -21.20 -6.08 7.42
C ASP A 226 -21.44 -7.21 6.45
N ASP A 227 -20.73 -7.26 5.31
CA ASP A 227 -20.88 -8.33 4.33
C ASP A 227 -20.14 -9.60 4.80
N LEU A 228 -20.90 -10.63 5.19
CA LEU A 228 -20.40 -11.92 5.63
C LEU A 228 -19.78 -12.77 4.50
N GLY A 229 -19.92 -12.36 3.24
CA GLY A 229 -19.24 -13.00 2.10
C GLY A 229 -17.73 -12.80 2.09
N GLY A 230 -17.21 -11.84 2.87
CA GLY A 230 -15.80 -11.60 3.09
C GLY A 230 -15.29 -12.13 4.42
N SER A 231 -14.11 -12.78 4.41
CA SER A 231 -13.40 -13.17 5.63
C SER A 231 -12.93 -11.93 6.39
N PRO A 232 -13.10 -11.86 7.72
CA PRO A 232 -12.74 -10.72 8.52
C PRO A 232 -11.23 -10.68 8.78
N TYR A 233 -10.67 -9.49 8.64
CA TYR A 233 -9.31 -9.15 9.06
C TYR A 233 -9.40 -8.24 10.28
N TYR A 234 -8.64 -8.58 11.31
CA TYR A 234 -8.68 -7.91 12.60
C TYR A 234 -7.39 -7.16 12.87
N ILE A 235 -7.52 -6.04 13.58
CA ILE A 235 -6.38 -5.30 14.10
C ILE A 235 -6.28 -5.49 15.61
N LYS A 236 -5.04 -5.64 16.10
CA LYS A 236 -4.66 -5.55 17.51
C LYS A 236 -3.76 -4.34 17.69
N ILE A 237 -4.05 -3.54 18.72
CA ILE A 237 -3.23 -2.38 19.12
C ILE A 237 -2.76 -2.61 20.56
N GLU A 238 -1.46 -2.61 20.74
CA GLU A 238 -0.80 -2.74 22.04
C GLU A 238 -0.01 -1.47 22.33
N ASP A 239 -0.19 -0.90 23.53
CA ASP A 239 0.66 0.16 24.03
C ASP A 239 1.96 -0.46 24.56
N LEU A 240 3.09 -0.04 24.02
CA LEU A 240 4.41 -0.53 24.47
C LEU A 240 4.94 0.22 25.70
N HIS A 241 4.09 1.05 26.32
CA HIS A 241 4.39 1.79 27.54
C HIS A 241 5.76 2.49 27.50
N SER A 242 6.08 3.09 26.36
CA SER A 242 7.38 3.77 26.13
C SER A 242 7.53 5.07 26.92
N MET A 243 6.41 5.59 27.46
CA MET A 243 6.42 6.81 28.25
C MET A 243 6.79 6.51 29.68
N PRO A 244 7.78 7.22 30.26
CA PRO A 244 8.13 7.01 31.66
C PRO A 244 6.95 7.36 32.56
N THR A 245 6.64 6.46 33.50
CA THR A 245 5.69 6.74 34.58
C THR A 245 6.41 7.63 35.60
N LEU A 246 6.16 8.92 35.56
CA LEU A 246 6.64 9.82 36.61
C LEU A 246 5.83 9.53 37.86
N ASN A 247 6.37 8.69 38.73
CA ASN A 247 5.84 8.47 40.07
C ASN A 247 6.11 9.74 40.93
N GLY A 248 5.07 10.51 41.16
CA GLY A 248 5.06 11.57 42.13
C GLY A 248 5.32 12.96 41.57
N VAL A 249 4.42 13.81 42.01
CA VAL A 249 4.23 15.25 41.77
C VAL A 249 3.46 15.54 40.47
N ALA A 250 2.15 15.46 40.61
CA ALA A 250 1.29 16.29 39.79
C ALA A 250 1.75 17.74 40.01
N ASP A 251 2.37 18.30 38.97
CA ASP A 251 2.73 19.72 39.02
C ASP A 251 1.43 20.52 39.00
N THR A 252 0.89 20.75 40.19
CA THR A 252 -0.29 21.58 40.43
C THR A 252 0.03 23.06 40.34
N ARG A 253 1.05 23.45 39.54
CA ARG A 253 1.23 24.83 39.17
C ARG A 253 0.04 25.21 38.31
N LYS A 254 -0.85 25.96 38.95
CA LYS A 254 -2.07 26.48 38.35
C LYS A 254 -1.74 27.15 37.00
N ASP A 255 -2.26 26.59 35.93
CA ASP A 255 -2.20 27.03 34.52
C ASP A 255 -2.77 28.45 34.26
N LYS A 256 -2.69 29.38 35.21
CA LYS A 256 -3.31 30.71 35.08
C LYS A 256 -2.53 31.69 34.21
N ASP A 257 -1.24 31.41 33.93
CA ASP A 257 -0.39 32.30 33.13
C ASP A 257 0.40 31.57 32.01
N ASN A 258 -0.05 30.40 31.56
CA ASN A 258 0.64 29.66 30.53
C ASN A 258 0.46 30.32 29.15
N VAL A 259 1.30 31.29 28.86
CA VAL A 259 1.66 31.69 27.51
C VAL A 259 2.59 30.61 27.00
N GLY A 260 2.05 29.60 26.38
CA GLY A 260 2.83 28.47 25.91
C GLY A 260 2.18 27.81 24.69
N ILE A 261 2.98 27.00 24.02
CA ILE A 261 2.55 26.16 22.90
C ILE A 261 2.45 24.74 23.41
N TYR A 262 1.32 24.10 23.15
CA TYR A 262 1.13 22.68 23.46
C TYR A 262 1.70 21.82 22.35
N VAL A 263 2.30 20.68 22.71
CA VAL A 263 2.86 19.68 21.83
C VAL A 263 2.51 18.27 22.32
N ASN A 264 2.53 17.30 21.44
CA ASN A 264 2.38 15.90 21.81
C ASN A 264 3.75 15.28 22.18
N LEU A 265 3.77 14.47 23.22
CA LEU A 265 4.81 13.47 23.46
C LEU A 265 4.21 12.10 23.12
N PRO A 266 4.47 11.55 21.91
CA PRO A 266 3.79 10.34 21.44
C PRO A 266 4.26 9.10 22.18
N GLY A 267 3.36 8.17 22.46
CA GLY A 267 3.66 6.83 22.93
C GLY A 267 3.95 5.87 21.79
N LYS A 268 4.74 4.84 22.04
CA LYS A 268 5.04 3.79 21.07
C LYS A 268 4.00 2.69 21.17
N ILE A 269 3.43 2.30 20.04
CA ILE A 269 2.44 1.23 19.93
C ILE A 269 2.91 0.14 18.96
N ARG A 270 2.33 -1.05 19.10
CA ARG A 270 2.41 -2.11 18.12
C ARG A 270 1.03 -2.33 17.51
N ALA A 271 0.95 -2.23 16.18
CA ALA A 271 -0.23 -2.52 15.39
C ALA A 271 -0.02 -3.84 14.64
N SER A 272 -0.85 -4.84 14.92
CA SER A 272 -0.77 -6.17 14.30
C SER A 272 -2.07 -6.49 13.57
N VAL A 273 -1.96 -6.98 12.34
CA VAL A 273 -3.12 -7.35 11.51
C VAL A 273 -3.18 -8.86 11.36
N TYR A 274 -4.36 -9.44 11.59
CA TYR A 274 -4.60 -10.87 11.57
C TYR A 274 -5.73 -11.25 10.61
N ASN A 275 -5.57 -12.39 9.94
CA ASN A 275 -6.66 -13.11 9.28
C ASN A 275 -6.92 -14.40 10.09
N GLY A 276 -8.02 -14.45 10.82
CA GLY A 276 -8.22 -15.49 11.83
C GLY A 276 -7.10 -15.47 12.87
N ASN A 277 -6.29 -16.52 12.93
CA ASN A 277 -5.12 -16.64 13.81
C ASN A 277 -3.79 -16.36 13.08
N ALA A 278 -3.82 -16.15 11.76
CA ALA A 278 -2.61 -15.91 10.99
C ALA A 278 -2.22 -14.42 11.05
N LEU A 279 -1.00 -14.16 11.50
CA LEU A 279 -0.42 -12.81 11.49
C LEU A 279 -0.07 -12.42 10.05
N MET A 280 -0.66 -11.32 9.56
CA MET A 280 -0.41 -10.75 8.24
C MET A 280 0.69 -9.69 8.25
N GLY A 281 0.82 -8.98 9.35
CA GLY A 281 1.85 -7.96 9.54
C GLY A 281 1.82 -7.38 10.95
N ALA A 282 2.98 -6.99 11.47
CA ALA A 282 3.13 -6.30 12.74
C ALA A 282 4.07 -5.11 12.56
N TYR A 283 3.67 -3.97 13.09
CA TYR A 283 4.34 -2.69 12.90
C TYR A 283 4.45 -1.95 14.22
N GLU A 284 5.62 -1.41 14.50
CA GLU A 284 5.84 -0.54 15.65
C GLU A 284 5.99 0.91 15.17
N LEU A 285 5.28 1.80 15.82
CA LEU A 285 5.27 3.22 15.47
C LEU A 285 4.90 4.08 16.68
N TYR A 286 5.11 5.38 16.54
CA TYR A 286 4.68 6.35 17.53
C TYR A 286 3.29 6.88 17.19
N ALA A 287 2.40 6.93 18.19
CA ALA A 287 1.05 7.47 18.08
C ALA A 287 0.81 8.56 19.13
N ALA A 288 0.35 9.72 18.66
CA ALA A 288 0.15 10.91 19.49
C ALA A 288 -0.82 10.66 20.66
N GLN A 289 -1.87 9.88 20.44
CA GLN A 289 -2.93 9.61 21.41
C GLN A 289 -2.55 8.58 22.48
N PHE A 290 -1.41 7.89 22.33
CA PHE A 290 -0.84 6.98 23.35
C PHE A 290 0.25 7.63 24.18
N GLY A 291 0.41 8.92 24.04
CA GLY A 291 1.38 9.71 24.77
C GLY A 291 0.75 10.69 25.74
N LYS A 292 1.44 11.80 25.93
CA LYS A 292 1.04 12.89 26.81
C LYS A 292 1.02 14.22 26.07
N LEU A 293 0.20 15.14 26.56
CA LEU A 293 0.23 16.53 26.15
C LEU A 293 1.24 17.27 27.02
N GLU A 294 2.10 18.07 26.43
CA GLU A 294 3.05 18.90 27.16
C GLU A 294 2.98 20.35 26.70
N SER A 295 3.23 21.28 27.61
CA SER A 295 3.25 22.71 27.37
C SER A 295 4.69 23.19 27.32
N ILE A 296 5.08 23.84 26.23
CA ILE A 296 6.36 24.54 26.15
C ILE A 296 6.21 25.87 26.88
N SER A 297 7.08 26.12 27.88
CA SER A 297 7.03 27.33 28.70
C SER A 297 7.09 28.60 27.84
N GLY A 298 6.24 29.58 28.17
CA GLY A 298 6.27 30.91 27.57
C GLY A 298 7.62 31.61 27.69
N GLU A 299 8.39 31.30 28.72
CA GLU A 299 9.74 31.88 28.96
C GLU A 299 10.69 31.64 27.78
N MET A 300 10.52 30.52 27.04
CA MET A 300 11.29 30.21 25.86
C MET A 300 10.99 31.15 24.66
N PHE A 301 9.87 31.84 24.70
CA PHE A 301 9.45 32.83 23.70
C PHE A 301 9.62 34.26 24.22
N SER A 302 10.46 34.50 25.23
CA SER A 302 10.69 35.82 25.76
C SER A 302 11.35 36.75 24.72
N ARG A 303 11.23 38.08 24.91
CA ARG A 303 11.85 39.06 24.00
C ARG A 303 13.39 38.97 23.92
N LYS A 304 14.01 38.27 24.84
CA LYS A 304 15.47 38.06 24.89
C LYS A 304 15.93 36.96 23.96
N TYR A 305 15.03 36.07 23.55
CA TYR A 305 15.34 34.90 22.72
C TYR A 305 14.33 34.75 21.59
N THR A 306 14.80 34.32 20.44
CA THR A 306 13.93 33.80 19.36
C THR A 306 14.02 32.28 19.41
N THR A 307 12.95 31.62 19.81
CA THR A 307 12.86 30.16 19.82
C THR A 307 12.12 29.71 18.58
N SER A 308 12.76 28.83 17.82
CA SER A 308 12.23 28.19 16.60
C SER A 308 11.98 26.72 16.90
N ILE A 309 10.81 26.21 16.53
CA ILE A 309 10.40 24.83 16.78
C ILE A 309 9.86 24.23 15.49
N VAL A 310 10.35 23.04 15.14
CA VAL A 310 9.81 22.21 14.08
C VAL A 310 9.20 20.98 14.69
N LEU A 311 7.96 20.70 14.34
CA LEU A 311 7.21 19.55 14.84
C LEU A 311 7.15 18.43 13.81
N ASN A 312 7.08 17.20 14.30
CA ASN A 312 6.74 16.06 13.47
C ASN A 312 5.29 16.21 13.00
N PRO A 313 5.03 16.26 11.70
CA PRO A 313 3.70 16.53 11.17
C PRO A 313 2.68 15.45 11.52
N VAL A 314 3.11 14.20 11.78
CA VAL A 314 2.22 13.06 12.07
C VAL A 314 1.91 12.93 13.56
N THR A 315 2.90 13.16 14.41
CA THR A 315 2.73 12.96 15.87
C THR A 315 2.57 14.26 16.64
N GLY A 316 2.99 15.39 16.06
CA GLY A 316 3.00 16.68 16.77
C GLY A 316 4.08 16.79 17.86
N SER A 317 5.07 15.89 17.83
CA SER A 317 6.22 15.94 18.74
C SER A 317 7.28 16.91 18.22
N ILE A 318 8.10 17.42 19.12
CA ILE A 318 9.23 18.28 18.75
C ILE A 318 10.29 17.44 18.02
N GLU A 319 10.62 17.82 16.78
CA GLU A 319 11.76 17.26 16.06
C GLU A 319 13.01 18.12 16.21
N LYS A 320 12.83 19.44 16.26
CA LYS A 320 13.92 20.39 16.36
C LYS A 320 13.48 21.59 17.19
N ILE A 321 14.37 22.03 18.08
CA ILE A 321 14.23 23.28 18.83
C ILE A 321 15.56 24.04 18.79
N GLU A 322 15.50 25.30 18.44
CA GLU A 322 16.65 26.21 18.41
C GLU A 322 16.29 27.52 19.11
N THR A 323 17.21 28.02 19.91
CA THR A 323 17.04 29.28 20.64
C THR A 323 18.23 30.18 20.38
N GLU A 324 17.95 31.35 19.85
CA GLU A 324 18.95 32.36 19.55
C GLU A 324 18.71 33.61 20.44
N ALA A 325 19.76 34.14 21.00
CA ALA A 325 19.66 35.40 21.75
C ALA A 325 19.41 36.57 20.75
N VAL A 326 18.44 37.40 21.07
CA VAL A 326 18.20 38.64 20.31
C VAL A 326 19.28 39.63 20.67
N LYS A 327 20.11 39.98 19.70
CA LYS A 327 21.17 41.02 19.84
C LYS A 327 20.59 42.42 19.95
#